data_b29df3a009ba59575619ff41f6fd1918
#
_entry.id   b29df3a009ba59575619ff41f6fd1918
#
_cell.length_a   1.000
_cell.length_b   1.000
_cell.length_c   1.000
_cell.angle_alpha   90.00
_cell.angle_beta   90.00
_cell.angle_gamma   90.00
#
_symmetry.space_group_name_H-M   'P 1'
#
loop_
_entity.id
_entity.type
_entity.pdbx_description
1 polymer ?
#
loop_
_entity_poly.entity_id
_entity_poly.type
_entity_poly.pdbx_seq_one_letter_code
_entity_poly.pdbx_strand_id
1 'polypeptide(L)'
;RSESLQDILTCAMGLDVHRDIIVACLVKGAVDAEPEAETRTFSTLIPEMQKLRDWVIESECRNIAMESTGIYWQPIYEMLESCFDGEISILVVNARHMKNVPGRKTDMKDAQWIATLLRAGLLKGSFIPDKAFRELRHLTRYRKSVVHDITAQKNRIDKFLQSSGFRFTAFLSDTFGASGRNIIRHLIEHGSIDREALDKCLKTKTRNRIDEILVALNGSLSEHQRRFLNMVFRHLEDLEAHKHTVEDESTEEVLKHTDTLNLLCSIPGIDVTAAAAIIAEIGTDMSSFPDSQHICSWAGLSPGNNESAGKRKSVHINKGNPYLKS
;
A
#
# COMPACT_ATOMS: atom_id res chain seq x y z
N ARG A 1 -14.83 -21.06 37.00
CA ARG A 1 -13.64 -20.30 37.42
C ARG A 1 -13.11 -19.66 36.17
N SER A 2 -13.19 -18.30 36.04
CA SER A 2 -12.48 -17.58 34.99
C SER A 2 -11.00 -17.72 35.30
N GLU A 3 -10.24 -18.35 34.40
CA GLU A 3 -8.79 -18.30 34.48
C GLU A 3 -8.40 -16.83 34.38
N SER A 4 -7.88 -16.26 35.46
CA SER A 4 -7.34 -14.91 35.46
C SER A 4 -6.10 -14.89 34.55
N LEU A 5 -6.05 -13.97 33.60
CA LEU A 5 -4.88 -13.76 32.78
C LEU A 5 -3.68 -13.44 33.69
N GLN A 6 -2.55 -14.12 33.44
CA GLN A 6 -1.32 -13.83 34.19
C GLN A 6 -0.64 -12.60 33.57
N ASP A 7 -0.53 -11.54 34.34
CA ASP A 7 0.14 -10.31 33.91
C ASP A 7 1.67 -10.49 33.89
N ILE A 8 2.33 -9.89 32.91
CA ILE A 8 3.80 -9.87 32.73
C ILE A 8 4.39 -8.45 32.74
N LEU A 9 3.55 -7.44 32.55
CA LEU A 9 3.96 -6.04 32.55
C LEU A 9 3.30 -5.31 33.73
N THR A 10 4.04 -4.40 34.35
CA THR A 10 3.54 -3.54 35.45
C THR A 10 2.81 -2.29 34.95
N CYS A 11 3.05 -1.91 33.68
CA CYS A 11 2.45 -0.74 33.05
C CYS A 11 2.19 -1.01 31.57
N ALA A 12 0.97 -0.80 31.13
CA ALA A 12 0.57 -0.94 29.74
C ALA A 12 -0.52 0.09 29.39
N MET A 13 -0.50 0.60 28.15
CA MET A 13 -1.54 1.48 27.63
C MET A 13 -2.18 0.87 26.39
N GLY A 14 -3.51 0.85 26.37
CA GLY A 14 -4.30 0.45 25.20
C GLY A 14 -4.93 1.66 24.56
N LEU A 15 -4.84 1.75 23.23
CA LEU A 15 -5.45 2.81 22.43
C LEU A 15 -6.48 2.22 21.50
N ASP A 16 -7.72 2.66 21.62
CA ASP A 16 -8.77 2.43 20.65
C ASP A 16 -8.90 3.67 19.76
N VAL A 17 -8.39 3.54 18.53
CA VAL A 17 -8.20 4.67 17.62
C VAL A 17 -9.26 4.67 16.54
N HIS A 18 -10.09 5.71 16.53
CA HIS A 18 -11.09 6.00 15.51
C HIS A 18 -10.70 7.21 14.67
N ARG A 19 -11.53 7.55 13.69
CA ARG A 19 -11.30 8.68 12.79
C ARG A 19 -11.16 10.02 13.54
N ASP A 20 -12.03 10.27 14.51
CA ASP A 20 -12.16 11.57 15.17
C ASP A 20 -11.77 11.54 16.67
N ILE A 21 -11.64 10.32 17.24
CA ILE A 21 -11.46 10.10 18.68
C ILE A 21 -10.41 9.01 18.91
N ILE A 22 -9.61 9.19 19.95
CA ILE A 22 -8.73 8.20 20.55
C ILE A 22 -9.16 7.99 21.99
N VAL A 23 -9.58 6.77 22.34
CA VAL A 23 -9.79 6.36 23.72
C VAL A 23 -8.55 5.65 24.21
N ALA A 24 -7.90 6.19 25.22
CA ALA A 24 -6.68 5.66 25.80
C ALA A 24 -6.94 5.15 27.22
N CYS A 25 -6.47 3.96 27.54
CA CYS A 25 -6.56 3.39 28.88
C CYS A 25 -5.17 2.97 29.37
N LEU A 26 -4.71 3.60 30.42
CA LEU A 26 -3.52 3.23 31.17
C LEU A 26 -3.89 2.21 32.25
N VAL A 27 -3.19 1.07 32.27
CA VAL A 27 -3.32 0.03 33.31
C VAL A 27 -1.97 -0.13 34.01
N LYS A 28 -1.91 0.16 35.31
CA LYS A 28 -0.68 0.18 36.10
C LYS A 28 -0.87 -0.55 37.44
N GLY A 29 0.13 -1.32 37.84
CA GLY A 29 0.13 -2.06 39.11
C GLY A 29 1.11 -3.23 39.07
N ALA A 30 1.37 -3.83 40.26
CA ALA A 30 2.17 -5.04 40.32
C ALA A 30 1.52 -6.20 39.57
N VAL A 31 2.32 -7.15 39.05
CA VAL A 31 1.81 -8.29 38.23
C VAL A 31 0.96 -9.26 39.03
N ASP A 32 1.09 -9.29 40.35
CA ASP A 32 0.39 -10.15 41.31
C ASP A 32 -0.74 -9.44 42.07
N ALA A 33 -1.05 -8.20 41.71
CA ALA A 33 -2.09 -7.39 42.32
C ALA A 33 -3.11 -6.89 41.28
N GLU A 34 -4.31 -6.54 41.77
CA GLU A 34 -5.33 -5.93 40.89
C GLU A 34 -4.83 -4.54 40.43
N PRO A 35 -4.74 -4.29 39.12
CA PRO A 35 -4.19 -3.04 38.63
C PRO A 35 -5.19 -1.89 38.68
N GLU A 36 -4.68 -0.69 38.79
CA GLU A 36 -5.45 0.53 38.58
C GLU A 36 -5.57 0.83 37.10
N ALA A 37 -6.76 1.26 36.67
CA ALA A 37 -7.05 1.62 35.27
C ALA A 37 -7.56 3.06 35.20
N GLU A 38 -6.90 3.86 34.40
CA GLU A 38 -7.30 5.25 34.12
C GLU A 38 -7.61 5.37 32.60
N THR A 39 -8.79 5.89 32.25
CA THR A 39 -9.20 6.09 30.86
C THR A 39 -9.38 7.57 30.57
N ARG A 40 -8.75 8.04 29.48
CA ARG A 40 -8.91 9.39 28.94
C ARG A 40 -9.34 9.32 27.47
N THR A 41 -10.01 10.36 27.01
CA THR A 41 -10.45 10.49 25.61
C THR A 41 -9.85 11.74 25.01
N PHE A 42 -9.29 11.60 23.81
CA PHE A 42 -8.67 12.68 23.06
C PHE A 42 -9.27 12.74 21.66
N SER A 43 -9.26 13.90 21.02
CA SER A 43 -9.52 13.97 19.58
C SER A 43 -8.25 13.60 18.79
N THR A 44 -8.42 13.32 17.49
CA THR A 44 -7.30 13.04 16.58
C THR A 44 -6.61 14.29 16.05
N LEU A 45 -6.91 15.46 16.63
CA LEU A 45 -6.21 16.69 16.31
C LEU A 45 -4.83 16.73 16.98
N ILE A 46 -3.84 17.31 16.30
CA ILE A 46 -2.44 17.35 16.78
C ILE A 46 -2.31 17.83 18.22
N PRO A 47 -2.95 18.94 18.68
CA PRO A 47 -2.83 19.39 20.06
C PRO A 47 -3.34 18.37 21.09
N GLU A 48 -4.38 17.60 20.76
CA GLU A 48 -4.93 16.59 21.66
C GLU A 48 -4.07 15.32 21.65
N MET A 49 -3.52 14.92 20.49
CA MET A 49 -2.54 13.84 20.43
C MET A 49 -1.25 14.19 21.18
N GLN A 50 -0.83 15.47 21.21
CA GLN A 50 0.28 15.94 22.03
C GLN A 50 -0.01 15.75 23.53
N LYS A 51 -1.22 16.05 24.00
CA LYS A 51 -1.63 15.78 25.38
C LYS A 51 -1.60 14.28 25.72
N LEU A 52 -2.00 13.42 24.77
CA LEU A 52 -1.88 11.98 24.95
C LEU A 52 -0.40 11.57 25.06
N ARG A 53 0.46 12.07 24.19
CA ARG A 53 1.91 11.84 24.26
C ARG A 53 2.49 12.29 25.62
N ASP A 54 2.14 13.48 26.06
CA ASP A 54 2.61 14.03 27.32
C ASP A 54 2.15 13.15 28.49
N TRP A 55 0.90 12.67 28.46
CA TRP A 55 0.42 11.71 29.46
C TRP A 55 1.17 10.36 29.42
N VAL A 56 1.55 9.86 28.24
CA VAL A 56 2.40 8.66 28.10
C VAL A 56 3.75 8.89 28.79
N ILE A 57 4.36 10.06 28.58
CA ILE A 57 5.66 10.43 29.20
C ILE A 57 5.53 10.59 30.71
N GLU A 58 4.52 11.31 31.18
CA GLU A 58 4.26 11.54 32.63
C GLU A 58 3.99 10.23 33.38
N SER A 59 3.31 9.29 32.76
CA SER A 59 3.01 7.97 33.32
C SER A 59 4.18 6.99 33.25
N GLU A 60 5.27 7.35 32.56
CA GLU A 60 6.41 6.48 32.23
C GLU A 60 6.00 5.16 31.56
N CYS A 61 4.90 5.19 30.78
CA CYS A 61 4.37 4.01 30.11
C CYS A 61 5.12 3.74 28.79
N ARG A 62 5.97 2.73 28.81
CA ARG A 62 6.77 2.33 27.62
C ARG A 62 6.16 1.21 26.81
N ASN A 63 5.00 0.67 27.20
CA ASN A 63 4.34 -0.42 26.52
C ASN A 63 2.96 0.03 26.06
N ILE A 64 2.77 0.16 24.75
CA ILE A 64 1.53 0.65 24.16
C ILE A 64 1.04 -0.36 23.12
N ALA A 65 -0.28 -0.59 23.08
CA ALA A 65 -0.90 -1.31 21.97
C ALA A 65 -2.07 -0.51 21.42
N MET A 66 -2.24 -0.55 20.09
CA MET A 66 -3.34 0.10 19.40
C MET A 66 -3.94 -0.78 18.32
N GLU A 67 -5.24 -0.63 18.06
CA GLU A 67 -5.89 -1.34 16.98
C GLU A 67 -5.57 -0.70 15.61
N SER A 68 -5.26 -1.54 14.61
CA SER A 68 -4.96 -1.10 13.24
C SER A 68 -6.23 -0.83 12.43
N THR A 69 -7.10 0.06 12.89
CA THR A 69 -8.31 0.44 12.13
C THR A 69 -7.97 1.48 11.08
N GLY A 70 -8.05 1.09 9.80
CA GLY A 70 -7.75 1.97 8.66
C GLY A 70 -6.35 2.56 8.70
N ILE A 71 -6.26 3.89 8.53
CA ILE A 71 -5.01 4.66 8.55
C ILE A 71 -4.86 5.52 9.82
N TYR A 72 -5.89 5.55 10.67
CA TYR A 72 -6.01 6.53 11.76
C TYR A 72 -4.99 6.33 12.89
N TRP A 73 -4.43 5.14 13.02
CA TRP A 73 -3.38 4.82 13.98
C TRP A 73 -2.01 5.45 13.63
N GLN A 74 -1.76 5.76 12.34
CA GLN A 74 -0.44 6.21 11.87
C GLN A 74 0.03 7.51 12.53
N PRO A 75 -0.76 8.61 12.58
CA PRO A 75 -0.28 9.86 13.16
C PRO A 75 0.09 9.73 14.64
N ILE A 76 -0.69 8.99 15.43
CA ILE A 76 -0.39 8.79 16.84
C ILE A 76 0.79 7.84 17.04
N TYR A 77 0.92 6.81 16.20
CA TYR A 77 2.07 5.92 16.20
C TYR A 77 3.37 6.71 15.97
N GLU A 78 3.42 7.54 14.93
CA GLU A 78 4.59 8.37 14.59
C GLU A 78 4.92 9.39 15.71
N MET A 79 3.91 9.95 16.37
CA MET A 79 4.11 10.86 17.48
C MET A 79 4.69 10.16 18.72
N LEU A 80 4.23 8.94 19.01
CA LEU A 80 4.67 8.15 20.15
C LEU A 80 6.01 7.44 19.94
N GLU A 81 6.34 7.11 18.69
CA GLU A 81 7.57 6.38 18.31
C GLU A 81 8.85 7.08 18.81
N SER A 82 8.82 8.41 18.92
CA SER A 82 9.95 9.22 19.42
C SER A 82 9.98 9.39 20.95
N CYS A 83 8.99 8.88 21.68
CA CYS A 83 8.98 8.97 23.13
C CYS A 83 10.13 8.16 23.75
N PHE A 84 10.68 8.64 24.85
CA PHE A 84 11.76 8.00 25.61
C PHE A 84 12.99 7.70 24.73
N ASP A 85 13.35 8.61 23.81
CA ASP A 85 14.47 8.45 22.87
C ASP A 85 14.34 7.19 21.97
N GLY A 86 13.10 6.78 21.69
CA GLY A 86 12.78 5.58 20.94
C GLY A 86 12.70 4.29 21.75
N GLU A 87 12.96 4.35 23.06
CA GLU A 87 12.85 3.21 23.97
C GLU A 87 11.40 2.94 24.39
N ILE A 88 10.52 2.78 23.41
CA ILE A 88 9.10 2.52 23.58
C ILE A 88 8.67 1.31 22.75
N SER A 89 7.85 0.44 23.31
CA SER A 89 7.26 -0.69 22.62
C SER A 89 5.84 -0.35 22.19
N ILE A 90 5.61 -0.20 20.88
CA ILE A 90 4.28 0.10 20.33
C ILE A 90 3.83 -1.06 19.43
N LEU A 91 2.78 -1.76 19.85
CA LEU A 91 2.16 -2.82 19.06
C LEU A 91 0.93 -2.31 18.32
N VAL A 92 0.96 -2.39 16.99
CA VAL A 92 -0.23 -2.17 16.17
C VAL A 92 -0.87 -3.53 15.91
N VAL A 93 -2.07 -3.76 16.44
CA VAL A 93 -2.70 -5.07 16.50
C VAL A 93 -3.90 -5.14 15.56
N ASN A 94 -4.03 -6.25 14.83
CA ASN A 94 -5.20 -6.48 13.98
C ASN A 94 -6.42 -6.87 14.83
N ALA A 95 -7.55 -6.18 14.61
CA ALA A 95 -8.85 -6.44 15.28
C ALA A 95 -9.27 -7.91 15.29
N ARG A 96 -8.95 -8.66 14.22
CA ARG A 96 -9.27 -10.10 14.15
C ARG A 96 -8.48 -10.93 15.16
N HIS A 97 -7.25 -10.53 15.45
CA HIS A 97 -6.42 -11.22 16.44
C HIS A 97 -7.02 -11.06 17.85
N MET A 98 -7.42 -9.85 18.20
CA MET A 98 -8.01 -9.56 19.51
C MET A 98 -9.35 -10.27 19.75
N LYS A 99 -10.15 -10.46 18.70
CA LYS A 99 -11.44 -11.19 18.79
C LYS A 99 -11.28 -12.68 19.05
N ASN A 100 -10.14 -13.24 18.74
CA ASN A 100 -9.87 -14.69 18.89
C ASN A 100 -9.20 -15.04 20.22
N VAL A 101 -8.87 -14.06 21.07
CA VAL A 101 -8.26 -14.31 22.37
C VAL A 101 -9.34 -14.78 23.35
N PRO A 102 -9.18 -15.96 23.99
CA PRO A 102 -10.12 -16.45 25.03
C PRO A 102 -10.18 -15.51 26.24
N GLY A 103 -11.29 -15.47 26.95
CA GLY A 103 -11.43 -14.66 28.16
C GLY A 103 -12.15 -13.33 27.94
N ARG A 104 -13.11 -13.31 27.07
CA ARG A 104 -13.80 -12.11 26.62
C ARG A 104 -14.55 -11.36 27.73
N LYS A 105 -14.22 -10.06 27.87
CA LYS A 105 -15.02 -8.87 27.96
C LYS A 105 -16.53 -9.09 28.14
N THR A 106 -17.06 -8.77 29.26
CA THR A 106 -18.50 -8.55 29.40
C THR A 106 -18.85 -7.06 29.47
N ASP A 107 -18.05 -6.21 30.14
CA ASP A 107 -18.35 -4.77 30.29
C ASP A 107 -17.10 -3.86 30.19
N MET A 108 -15.98 -4.39 29.71
CA MET A 108 -14.72 -3.63 29.61
C MET A 108 -14.66 -2.83 28.31
N LYS A 109 -14.26 -1.56 28.39
CA LYS A 109 -14.05 -0.69 27.22
C LYS A 109 -12.94 -1.24 26.35
N ASP A 110 -13.02 -1.01 25.01
CA ASP A 110 -12.06 -1.58 24.05
C ASP A 110 -10.61 -1.21 24.34
N ALA A 111 -10.33 0.04 24.69
CA ALA A 111 -9.00 0.49 25.09
C ALA A 111 -8.46 -0.22 26.33
N GLN A 112 -9.30 -0.44 27.35
CA GLN A 112 -8.91 -1.16 28.57
C GLN A 112 -8.63 -2.63 28.27
N TRP A 113 -9.42 -3.26 27.38
CA TRP A 113 -9.20 -4.64 26.96
C TRP A 113 -7.87 -4.79 26.21
N ILE A 114 -7.54 -3.85 25.31
CA ILE A 114 -6.25 -3.80 24.63
C ILE A 114 -5.10 -3.71 25.65
N ALA A 115 -5.19 -2.79 26.62
CA ALA A 115 -4.19 -2.66 27.67
C ALA A 115 -4.02 -3.93 28.51
N THR A 116 -5.12 -4.58 28.87
CA THR A 116 -5.12 -5.84 29.65
C THR A 116 -4.46 -6.98 28.86
N LEU A 117 -4.79 -7.13 27.58
CA LEU A 117 -4.17 -8.14 26.74
C LEU A 117 -2.67 -7.89 26.52
N LEU A 118 -2.28 -6.59 26.35
CA LEU A 118 -0.88 -6.21 26.25
C LEU A 118 -0.14 -6.56 27.53
N ARG A 119 -0.71 -6.22 28.69
CA ARG A 119 -0.14 -6.51 30.01
C ARG A 119 0.09 -8.00 30.23
N ALA A 120 -0.83 -8.84 29.76
CA ALA A 120 -0.73 -10.29 29.81
C ALA A 120 0.18 -10.91 28.70
N GLY A 121 0.79 -10.11 27.82
CA GLY A 121 1.63 -10.61 26.72
C GLY A 121 0.89 -11.39 25.63
N LEU A 122 -0.43 -11.21 25.51
CA LEU A 122 -1.27 -11.96 24.59
C LEU A 122 -1.46 -11.30 23.22
N LEU A 123 -0.87 -10.11 23.03
CA LEU A 123 -0.96 -9.40 21.77
C LEU A 123 0.22 -9.70 20.86
N LYS A 124 -0.08 -9.94 19.59
CA LYS A 124 0.92 -10.03 18.54
C LYS A 124 0.80 -8.79 17.65
N GLY A 125 1.85 -8.00 17.60
CA GLY A 125 1.93 -6.81 16.74
C GLY A 125 2.01 -7.15 15.26
N SER A 126 1.47 -6.28 14.43
CA SER A 126 1.73 -6.26 12.99
C SER A 126 3.13 -5.72 12.74
N PHE A 127 3.76 -6.18 11.67
CA PHE A 127 5.04 -5.64 11.24
C PHE A 127 4.86 -4.20 10.72
N ILE A 128 5.53 -3.26 11.37
CA ILE A 128 5.62 -1.85 10.94
C ILE A 128 7.10 -1.57 10.68
N PRO A 129 7.50 -1.23 9.46
CA PRO A 129 8.88 -0.88 9.17
C PRO A 129 9.24 0.50 9.73
N ASP A 130 10.53 0.75 9.83
CA ASP A 130 11.08 2.03 10.24
C ASP A 130 10.56 3.19 9.39
N LYS A 131 10.64 4.40 9.92
CA LYS A 131 10.10 5.61 9.30
C LYS A 131 10.58 5.81 7.86
N ALA A 132 11.87 5.63 7.58
CA ALA A 132 12.43 5.77 6.24
C ALA A 132 11.75 4.83 5.22
N PHE A 133 11.48 3.58 5.60
CA PHE A 133 10.78 2.64 4.73
C PHE A 133 9.28 2.93 4.63
N ARG A 134 8.66 3.54 5.65
CA ARG A 134 7.27 4.03 5.53
C ARG A 134 7.16 5.19 4.54
N GLU A 135 8.14 6.09 4.51
CA GLU A 135 8.23 7.17 3.53
C GLU A 135 8.44 6.62 2.11
N LEU A 136 9.35 5.67 1.93
CA LEU A 136 9.53 4.98 0.64
C LEU A 136 8.27 4.22 0.19
N ARG A 137 7.50 3.65 1.14
CA ARG A 137 6.18 3.05 0.82
C ARG A 137 5.20 4.03 0.19
N HIS A 138 5.20 5.29 0.61
CA HIS A 138 4.32 6.30 0.00
C HIS A 138 4.63 6.45 -1.48
N LEU A 139 5.91 6.53 -1.86
CA LEU A 139 6.35 6.66 -3.25
C LEU A 139 6.01 5.41 -4.07
N THR A 140 6.42 4.22 -3.59
CA THR A 140 6.23 2.97 -4.35
C THR A 140 4.75 2.59 -4.50
N ARG A 141 3.93 2.83 -3.49
CA ARG A 141 2.48 2.60 -3.55
C ARG A 141 1.79 3.63 -4.43
N TYR A 142 2.20 4.89 -4.36
CA TYR A 142 1.68 5.94 -5.24
C TYR A 142 2.04 5.68 -6.70
N ARG A 143 3.28 5.24 -6.97
CA ARG A 143 3.67 4.78 -8.32
C ARG A 143 2.71 3.73 -8.87
N LYS A 144 2.34 2.75 -8.05
CA LYS A 144 1.38 1.71 -8.47
C LYS A 144 0.01 2.30 -8.83
N SER A 145 -0.46 3.29 -8.07
CA SER A 145 -1.69 4.03 -8.39
C SER A 145 -1.56 4.75 -9.73
N VAL A 146 -0.46 5.48 -9.96
CA VAL A 146 -0.21 6.19 -11.22
C VAL A 146 -0.15 5.22 -12.41
N VAL A 147 0.47 4.05 -12.26
CA VAL A 147 0.46 2.99 -13.31
C VAL A 147 -0.96 2.50 -13.61
N HIS A 148 -1.79 2.36 -12.59
CA HIS A 148 -3.21 2.04 -12.78
C HIS A 148 -3.95 3.14 -13.55
N ASP A 149 -3.72 4.41 -13.21
CA ASP A 149 -4.32 5.56 -13.89
C ASP A 149 -3.88 5.66 -15.36
N ILE A 150 -2.59 5.41 -15.64
CA ILE A 150 -2.06 5.29 -17.01
C ILE A 150 -2.81 4.21 -17.80
N THR A 151 -3.00 3.04 -17.20
CA THR A 151 -3.71 1.92 -17.83
C THR A 151 -5.17 2.29 -18.09
N ALA A 152 -5.84 2.89 -17.14
CA ALA A 152 -7.21 3.36 -17.28
C ALA A 152 -7.33 4.43 -18.38
N GLN A 153 -6.35 5.33 -18.48
CA GLN A 153 -6.32 6.37 -19.51
C GLN A 153 -6.07 5.78 -20.90
N LYS A 154 -5.15 4.81 -21.05
CA LYS A 154 -4.93 4.06 -22.29
C LYS A 154 -6.21 3.36 -22.77
N ASN A 155 -6.91 2.68 -21.88
CA ASN A 155 -8.17 2.03 -22.17
C ASN A 155 -9.26 3.02 -22.61
N ARG A 156 -9.29 4.22 -22.02
CA ARG A 156 -10.23 5.29 -22.38
C ARG A 156 -9.97 5.79 -23.81
N ILE A 157 -8.70 6.00 -24.16
CA ILE A 157 -8.30 6.43 -25.51
C ILE A 157 -8.64 5.34 -26.54
N ASP A 158 -8.31 4.08 -26.26
CA ASP A 158 -8.60 2.96 -27.14
C ASP A 158 -10.11 2.81 -27.38
N LYS A 159 -10.91 2.85 -26.30
CA LYS A 159 -12.37 2.82 -26.40
C LYS A 159 -12.94 3.98 -27.22
N PHE A 160 -12.38 5.18 -27.06
CA PHE A 160 -12.80 6.35 -27.83
C PHE A 160 -12.48 6.17 -29.32
N LEU A 161 -11.28 5.74 -29.68
CA LEU A 161 -10.87 5.48 -31.05
C LEU A 161 -11.77 4.41 -31.71
N GLN A 162 -12.01 3.31 -31.01
CA GLN A 162 -12.89 2.24 -31.50
C GLN A 162 -14.35 2.73 -31.70
N SER A 163 -14.88 3.52 -30.78
CA SER A 163 -16.22 4.10 -30.90
C SER A 163 -16.34 5.15 -32.02
N SER A 164 -15.21 5.73 -32.41
CA SER A 164 -15.10 6.64 -33.56
C SER A 164 -14.82 5.94 -34.88
N GLY A 165 -14.81 4.60 -34.90
CA GLY A 165 -14.60 3.77 -36.10
C GLY A 165 -13.13 3.43 -36.39
N PHE A 166 -12.18 3.88 -35.62
CA PHE A 166 -10.74 3.64 -35.79
C PHE A 166 -10.32 2.34 -35.07
N ARG A 167 -10.10 1.25 -35.81
CA ARG A 167 -9.78 -0.08 -35.24
C ARG A 167 -8.33 -0.51 -35.47
N PHE A 168 -7.41 0.40 -35.71
CA PHE A 168 -6.01 0.10 -35.99
C PHE A 168 -5.27 -0.54 -34.80
N THR A 169 -5.82 -0.41 -33.61
CA THR A 169 -5.25 -0.99 -32.38
C THR A 169 -5.14 -2.52 -32.46
N ALA A 170 -6.02 -3.19 -33.22
CA ALA A 170 -5.95 -4.63 -33.46
C ALA A 170 -4.76 -5.07 -34.35
N PHE A 171 -4.11 -4.14 -35.02
CA PHE A 171 -3.00 -4.40 -35.93
C PHE A 171 -1.64 -4.01 -35.37
N LEU A 172 -1.62 -3.38 -34.21
CA LEU A 172 -0.41 -2.98 -33.50
C LEU A 172 -0.22 -3.87 -32.28
N SER A 173 0.99 -4.34 -32.06
CA SER A 173 1.34 -5.06 -30.81
C SER A 173 1.29 -4.16 -29.56
N ASP A 174 1.55 -2.86 -29.77
CA ASP A 174 1.43 -1.82 -28.75
C ASP A 174 0.87 -0.55 -29.38
N THR A 175 -0.39 -0.25 -29.07
CA THR A 175 -1.11 0.95 -29.54
C THR A 175 -0.48 2.23 -29.04
N PHE A 176 0.14 2.21 -27.87
CA PHE A 176 0.78 3.37 -27.24
C PHE A 176 2.30 3.37 -27.38
N GLY A 177 2.85 2.48 -28.21
CA GLY A 177 4.21 2.52 -28.67
C GLY A 177 4.42 3.60 -29.78
N ALA A 178 5.65 3.72 -30.27
CA ALA A 178 6.04 4.80 -31.18
C ALA A 178 5.12 4.95 -32.40
N SER A 179 4.77 3.85 -33.11
CA SER A 179 3.90 3.91 -34.30
C SER A 179 2.48 4.36 -33.95
N GLY A 180 1.88 3.78 -32.90
CA GLY A 180 0.52 4.14 -32.50
C GLY A 180 0.41 5.58 -32.00
N ARG A 181 1.39 6.06 -31.23
CA ARG A 181 1.44 7.48 -30.80
C ARG A 181 1.56 8.44 -31.99
N ASN A 182 2.36 8.09 -32.98
CA ASN A 182 2.50 8.93 -34.18
C ASN A 182 1.18 9.00 -34.94
N ILE A 183 0.47 7.87 -35.09
CA ILE A 183 -0.88 7.83 -35.70
C ILE A 183 -1.86 8.69 -34.90
N ILE A 184 -1.90 8.53 -33.57
CA ILE A 184 -2.80 9.31 -32.69
C ILE A 184 -2.53 10.79 -32.84
N ARG A 185 -1.26 11.23 -32.80
CA ARG A 185 -0.89 12.65 -32.99
C ARG A 185 -1.30 13.16 -34.36
N HIS A 186 -1.10 12.38 -35.41
CA HIS A 186 -1.54 12.75 -36.75
C HIS A 186 -3.07 12.92 -36.83
N LEU A 187 -3.83 11.98 -36.24
CA LEU A 187 -5.30 12.08 -36.15
C LEU A 187 -5.77 13.29 -35.33
N ILE A 188 -5.08 13.65 -34.28
CA ILE A 188 -5.34 14.87 -33.50
C ILE A 188 -5.13 16.11 -34.37
N GLU A 189 -4.09 16.15 -35.17
CA GLU A 189 -3.70 17.31 -35.98
C GLU A 189 -4.55 17.45 -37.25
N HIS A 190 -4.83 16.35 -37.96
CA HIS A 190 -5.45 16.37 -39.28
C HIS A 190 -6.85 15.75 -39.33
N GLY A 191 -7.23 14.94 -38.37
CA GLY A 191 -8.53 14.27 -38.30
C GLY A 191 -8.64 12.98 -39.12
N SER A 192 -7.84 12.81 -40.17
CA SER A 192 -7.74 11.61 -41.01
C SER A 192 -6.28 11.36 -41.35
N ILE A 193 -5.99 10.18 -41.94
CA ILE A 193 -4.63 9.82 -42.32
C ILE A 193 -4.67 9.15 -43.70
N ASP A 194 -3.80 9.59 -44.58
CA ASP A 194 -3.57 8.93 -45.90
C ASP A 194 -2.39 7.94 -45.83
N ARG A 195 -2.16 7.26 -46.93
CA ARG A 195 -1.11 6.24 -47.04
C ARG A 195 0.30 6.81 -46.79
N GLU A 196 0.57 7.99 -47.33
CA GLU A 196 1.90 8.60 -47.21
C GLU A 196 2.20 9.03 -45.77
N ALA A 197 1.24 9.64 -45.13
CA ALA A 197 1.34 10.04 -43.73
C ALA A 197 1.41 8.80 -42.80
N LEU A 198 0.63 7.75 -43.09
CA LEU A 198 0.68 6.50 -42.37
C LEU A 198 2.06 5.83 -42.47
N ASP A 199 2.68 5.79 -43.66
CA ASP A 199 4.02 5.22 -43.82
C ASP A 199 5.06 5.94 -42.97
N LYS A 200 4.95 7.27 -42.86
CA LYS A 200 5.84 8.08 -42.00
C LYS A 200 5.61 7.79 -40.51
N CYS A 201 4.41 7.43 -40.10
CA CYS A 201 4.08 7.10 -38.72
C CYS A 201 4.59 5.71 -38.29
N LEU A 202 4.70 4.77 -39.20
CA LEU A 202 4.99 3.38 -38.92
C LEU A 202 6.50 3.09 -38.81
N LYS A 203 6.86 2.28 -37.81
CA LYS A 203 8.19 1.65 -37.70
C LYS A 203 8.29 0.43 -38.63
N THR A 204 9.54 0.06 -38.99
CA THR A 204 9.86 -0.97 -39.97
C THR A 204 9.05 -2.28 -39.84
N LYS A 205 8.93 -2.79 -38.59
CA LYS A 205 8.18 -4.05 -38.36
C LYS A 205 6.67 -3.96 -38.62
N THR A 206 6.10 -2.78 -38.56
CA THR A 206 4.65 -2.56 -38.68
C THR A 206 4.28 -2.19 -40.13
N ARG A 207 5.23 -1.76 -40.96
CA ARG A 207 5.03 -1.37 -42.35
C ARG A 207 4.48 -2.51 -43.23
N ASN A 208 4.82 -3.75 -42.91
CA ASN A 208 4.32 -4.91 -43.67
C ASN A 208 2.79 -5.06 -43.62
N ARG A 209 2.12 -4.37 -42.71
CA ARG A 209 0.66 -4.38 -42.50
C ARG A 209 0.01 -3.04 -42.84
N ILE A 210 0.70 -2.17 -43.60
CA ILE A 210 0.22 -0.80 -43.86
C ILE A 210 -1.15 -0.77 -44.51
N ASP A 211 -1.44 -1.71 -45.43
CA ASP A 211 -2.74 -1.76 -46.13
C ASP A 211 -3.89 -2.13 -45.18
N GLU A 212 -3.67 -3.07 -44.26
CA GLU A 212 -4.65 -3.45 -43.25
C GLU A 212 -4.90 -2.31 -42.28
N ILE A 213 -3.84 -1.64 -41.86
CA ILE A 213 -3.92 -0.50 -40.93
C ILE A 213 -4.62 0.68 -41.58
N LEU A 214 -4.35 0.95 -42.87
CA LEU A 214 -4.98 2.02 -43.60
C LEU A 214 -6.50 1.79 -43.74
N VAL A 215 -6.94 0.57 -43.97
CA VAL A 215 -8.37 0.21 -43.98
C VAL A 215 -9.00 0.43 -42.62
N ALA A 216 -8.30 0.07 -41.56
CA ALA A 216 -8.76 0.28 -40.16
C ALA A 216 -8.77 1.75 -39.72
N LEU A 217 -8.11 2.63 -40.47
CA LEU A 217 -8.04 4.08 -40.25
C LEU A 217 -8.88 4.87 -41.27
N ASN A 218 -9.66 4.19 -42.10
CA ASN A 218 -10.49 4.83 -43.12
C ASN A 218 -11.69 5.54 -42.50
N GLY A 219 -11.48 6.76 -42.09
CA GLY A 219 -12.46 7.61 -41.42
C GLY A 219 -11.94 9.02 -41.18
N SER A 220 -12.77 9.86 -40.58
CA SER A 220 -12.38 11.21 -40.23
C SER A 220 -12.96 11.59 -38.85
N LEU A 221 -12.13 12.15 -37.98
CA LEU A 221 -12.55 12.71 -36.72
C LEU A 221 -13.08 14.13 -36.93
N SER A 222 -14.24 14.45 -36.34
CA SER A 222 -14.73 15.81 -36.27
C SER A 222 -13.79 16.68 -35.45
N GLU A 223 -13.92 18.00 -35.56
CA GLU A 223 -13.12 18.92 -34.77
C GLU A 223 -13.32 18.72 -33.26
N HIS A 224 -14.54 18.42 -32.83
CA HIS A 224 -14.84 18.10 -31.43
C HIS A 224 -14.15 16.83 -30.96
N GLN A 225 -14.16 15.78 -31.79
CA GLN A 225 -13.48 14.50 -31.47
C GLN A 225 -11.96 14.67 -31.43
N ARG A 226 -11.37 15.47 -32.31
CA ARG A 226 -9.95 15.80 -32.29
C ARG A 226 -9.56 16.53 -31.01
N ARG A 227 -10.34 17.54 -30.60
CA ARG A 227 -10.10 18.27 -29.34
C ARG A 227 -10.22 17.36 -28.13
N PHE A 228 -11.21 16.48 -28.09
CA PHE A 228 -11.35 15.49 -27.02
C PHE A 228 -10.18 14.52 -26.99
N LEU A 229 -9.81 13.94 -28.15
CA LEU A 229 -8.66 13.03 -28.25
C LEU A 229 -7.35 13.68 -27.79
N ASN A 230 -7.12 14.94 -28.19
CA ASN A 230 -5.95 15.71 -27.76
C ASN A 230 -5.93 15.89 -26.23
N MET A 231 -7.08 16.23 -25.63
CA MET A 231 -7.16 16.42 -24.18
C MET A 231 -6.83 15.12 -23.41
N VAL A 232 -7.42 14.00 -23.81
CA VAL A 232 -7.18 12.72 -23.11
C VAL A 232 -5.79 12.14 -23.40
N PHE A 233 -5.21 12.43 -24.58
CA PHE A 233 -3.88 11.98 -24.93
C PHE A 233 -2.80 12.78 -24.19
N ARG A 234 -2.95 14.10 -24.09
CA ARG A 234 -2.07 14.95 -23.26
C ARG A 234 -2.08 14.50 -21.80
N HIS A 235 -3.26 14.22 -21.24
CA HIS A 235 -3.34 13.70 -19.88
C HIS A 235 -2.60 12.36 -19.70
N LEU A 236 -2.60 11.48 -20.72
CA LEU A 236 -1.76 10.29 -20.68
C LEU A 236 -0.26 10.63 -20.62
N GLU A 237 0.18 11.59 -21.44
CA GLU A 237 1.59 12.03 -21.48
C GLU A 237 2.00 12.65 -20.13
N ASP A 238 1.14 13.46 -19.52
CA ASP A 238 1.37 14.04 -18.19
C ASP A 238 1.47 12.95 -17.10
N LEU A 239 0.62 11.94 -17.11
CA LEU A 239 0.69 10.81 -16.17
C LEU A 239 1.98 9.99 -16.35
N GLU A 240 2.42 9.77 -17.59
CA GLU A 240 3.67 9.06 -17.87
C GLU A 240 4.90 9.86 -17.41
N ALA A 241 4.91 11.16 -17.64
CA ALA A 241 5.97 12.05 -17.12
C ALA A 241 5.98 12.05 -15.58
N HIS A 242 4.81 12.14 -14.96
CA HIS A 242 4.69 12.10 -13.51
C HIS A 242 5.15 10.75 -12.93
N LYS A 243 4.84 9.63 -13.61
CA LYS A 243 5.36 8.31 -13.21
C LYS A 243 6.90 8.30 -13.14
N HIS A 244 7.57 8.89 -14.12
CA HIS A 244 9.04 8.98 -14.13
C HIS A 244 9.56 9.78 -12.94
N THR A 245 8.96 10.93 -12.62
CA THR A 245 9.33 11.71 -11.43
C THR A 245 9.24 10.88 -10.15
N VAL A 246 8.15 10.13 -9.98
CA VAL A 246 7.97 9.28 -8.80
C VAL A 246 8.98 8.12 -8.77
N GLU A 247 9.34 7.57 -9.93
CA GLU A 247 10.36 6.53 -10.06
C GLU A 247 11.76 7.07 -9.72
N ASP A 248 12.10 8.28 -10.14
CA ASP A 248 13.37 8.93 -9.84
C ASP A 248 13.49 9.18 -8.32
N GLU A 249 12.49 9.76 -7.69
CA GLU A 249 12.47 9.97 -6.24
C GLU A 249 12.55 8.63 -5.46
N SER A 250 11.82 7.59 -5.90
CA SER A 250 11.89 6.27 -5.28
C SER A 250 13.28 5.64 -5.41
N THR A 251 13.95 5.88 -6.55
CA THR A 251 15.29 5.38 -6.82
C THR A 251 16.32 6.10 -5.94
N GLU A 252 16.20 7.42 -5.78
CA GLU A 252 17.08 8.21 -4.91
C GLU A 252 17.00 7.70 -3.47
N GLU A 253 15.78 7.46 -2.96
CA GLU A 253 15.59 6.95 -1.60
C GLU A 253 16.15 5.54 -1.42
N VAL A 254 15.92 4.63 -2.36
CA VAL A 254 16.37 3.23 -2.23
C VAL A 254 17.89 3.09 -2.40
N LEU A 255 18.55 4.01 -3.08
CA LEU A 255 20.02 4.03 -3.21
C LEU A 255 20.74 4.23 -1.87
N LYS A 256 20.06 4.74 -0.84
CA LYS A 256 20.58 4.75 0.54
C LYS A 256 20.80 3.35 1.11
N HIS A 257 20.22 2.33 0.48
CA HIS A 257 20.29 0.91 0.86
C HIS A 257 20.93 0.05 -0.25
N THR A 258 22.04 0.51 -0.82
CA THR A 258 22.69 -0.06 -2.02
C THR A 258 23.00 -1.54 -1.91
N ASP A 259 23.45 -2.03 -0.75
CA ASP A 259 23.81 -3.44 -0.57
C ASP A 259 22.57 -4.36 -0.74
N THR A 260 21.47 -4.00 -0.08
CA THR A 260 20.20 -4.75 -0.19
C THR A 260 19.61 -4.61 -1.59
N LEU A 261 19.70 -3.42 -2.18
CA LEU A 261 19.26 -3.17 -3.56
C LEU A 261 20.00 -4.07 -4.56
N ASN A 262 21.34 -4.11 -4.49
CA ASN A 262 22.17 -4.95 -5.36
C ASN A 262 21.87 -6.44 -5.16
N LEU A 263 21.68 -6.87 -3.92
CA LEU A 263 21.30 -8.24 -3.60
C LEU A 263 19.98 -8.63 -4.26
N LEU A 264 18.95 -7.79 -4.16
CA LEU A 264 17.66 -8.04 -4.79
C LEU A 264 17.74 -8.00 -6.32
N CYS A 265 18.45 -7.03 -6.89
CA CYS A 265 18.64 -6.92 -8.34
C CYS A 265 19.48 -8.06 -8.94
N SER A 266 20.22 -8.83 -8.13
CA SER A 266 20.91 -10.03 -8.59
C SER A 266 19.95 -11.19 -8.90
N ILE A 267 18.71 -11.12 -8.43
CA ILE A 267 17.66 -12.12 -8.69
C ILE A 267 17.05 -11.85 -10.08
N PRO A 268 17.07 -12.84 -11.00
CA PRO A 268 16.49 -12.65 -12.34
C PRO A 268 15.03 -12.20 -12.27
N GLY A 269 14.72 -11.10 -12.97
CA GLY A 269 13.36 -10.53 -13.02
C GLY A 269 13.07 -9.45 -11.97
N ILE A 270 14.00 -9.16 -11.06
CA ILE A 270 13.89 -8.04 -10.12
C ILE A 270 14.74 -6.87 -10.65
N ASP A 271 14.09 -5.82 -11.10
CA ASP A 271 14.70 -4.54 -11.44
C ASP A 271 14.74 -3.60 -10.21
N VAL A 272 15.34 -2.42 -10.38
CA VAL A 272 15.44 -1.40 -9.32
C VAL A 272 14.07 -1.01 -8.77
N THR A 273 13.06 -0.92 -9.63
CA THR A 273 11.70 -0.54 -9.24
C THR A 273 11.04 -1.61 -8.37
N ALA A 274 11.18 -2.88 -8.77
CA ALA A 274 10.67 -4.01 -7.99
C ALA A 274 11.42 -4.14 -6.65
N ALA A 275 12.75 -3.98 -6.67
CA ALA A 275 13.57 -3.99 -5.46
C ALA A 275 13.19 -2.86 -4.50
N ALA A 276 12.95 -1.65 -5.00
CA ALA A 276 12.48 -0.52 -4.18
C ALA A 276 11.13 -0.82 -3.52
N ALA A 277 10.19 -1.44 -4.25
CA ALA A 277 8.90 -1.83 -3.69
C ALA A 277 9.05 -2.92 -2.61
N ILE A 278 9.94 -3.89 -2.80
CA ILE A 278 10.23 -4.94 -1.80
C ILE A 278 10.84 -4.30 -0.55
N ILE A 279 11.89 -3.49 -0.69
CA ILE A 279 12.56 -2.81 0.43
C ILE A 279 11.57 -1.93 1.20
N ALA A 280 10.73 -1.18 0.51
CA ALA A 280 9.70 -0.35 1.13
C ALA A 280 8.73 -1.16 2.01
N GLU A 281 8.39 -2.38 1.59
CA GLU A 281 7.41 -3.20 2.30
C GLU A 281 7.99 -4.02 3.44
N ILE A 282 9.22 -4.49 3.34
CA ILE A 282 9.83 -5.38 4.36
C ILE A 282 11.02 -4.77 5.10
N GLY A 283 11.52 -3.61 4.65
CA GLY A 283 12.76 -3.03 5.20
C GLY A 283 13.99 -3.81 4.78
N THR A 284 15.10 -3.55 5.49
CA THR A 284 16.37 -4.24 5.31
C THR A 284 16.73 -5.15 6.49
N ASP A 285 16.09 -4.95 7.64
CA ASP A 285 16.23 -5.81 8.81
C ASP A 285 15.28 -7.02 8.72
N MET A 286 15.87 -8.21 8.59
CA MET A 286 15.14 -9.48 8.49
C MET A 286 14.85 -10.12 9.84
N SER A 287 15.16 -9.48 10.96
CA SER A 287 14.90 -10.03 12.31
C SER A 287 13.41 -10.34 12.54
N SER A 288 12.52 -9.54 11.93
CA SER A 288 11.07 -9.77 11.97
C SER A 288 10.57 -10.92 11.11
N PHE A 289 11.42 -11.47 10.23
CA PHE A 289 11.11 -12.55 9.31
C PHE A 289 12.16 -13.66 9.41
N PRO A 290 12.03 -14.58 10.39
CA PRO A 290 13.04 -15.60 10.67
C PRO A 290 13.38 -16.51 9.49
N ASP A 291 12.44 -16.69 8.56
CA ASP A 291 12.62 -17.51 7.35
C ASP A 291 11.70 -17.04 6.20
N SER A 292 11.90 -17.66 5.04
CA SER A 292 11.13 -17.37 3.82
C SER A 292 9.63 -17.70 3.96
N GLN A 293 9.26 -18.65 4.81
CA GLN A 293 7.85 -19.01 5.01
C GLN A 293 7.10 -17.91 5.74
N HIS A 294 7.77 -17.23 6.69
CA HIS A 294 7.20 -16.08 7.39
C HIS A 294 6.93 -14.91 6.44
N ILE A 295 7.89 -14.57 5.57
CA ILE A 295 7.68 -13.53 4.53
C ILE A 295 6.56 -13.93 3.57
N CYS A 296 6.54 -15.16 3.06
CA CYS A 296 5.50 -15.65 2.17
C CYS A 296 4.12 -15.62 2.82
N SER A 297 4.02 -16.00 4.09
CA SER A 297 2.77 -15.95 4.84
C SER A 297 2.29 -14.51 5.06
N TRP A 298 3.21 -13.63 5.45
CA TRP A 298 2.92 -12.20 5.66
C TRP A 298 2.52 -11.51 4.35
N ALA A 299 3.22 -11.80 3.25
CA ALA A 299 2.87 -11.32 1.92
C ALA A 299 1.54 -11.92 1.40
N GLY A 300 1.04 -13.00 2.04
CA GLY A 300 -0.15 -13.72 1.63
C GLY A 300 0.06 -14.53 0.35
N LEU A 301 1.26 -15.04 0.14
CA LEU A 301 1.60 -15.95 -0.96
C LEU A 301 1.43 -17.41 -0.55
N SER A 302 1.28 -17.69 0.74
CA SER A 302 1.02 -19.03 1.25
C SER A 302 -0.47 -19.37 1.20
N PRO A 303 -0.87 -20.61 0.87
CA PRO A 303 -2.26 -21.03 0.91
C PRO A 303 -2.80 -20.95 2.35
N GLY A 304 -4.03 -20.47 2.48
CA GLY A 304 -4.71 -20.43 3.76
C GLY A 304 -5.01 -21.86 4.27
N ASN A 305 -4.53 -22.19 5.47
CA ASN A 305 -4.85 -23.45 6.11
C ASN A 305 -6.16 -23.27 6.91
N ASN A 306 -7.29 -23.47 6.24
CA ASN A 306 -8.61 -23.31 6.85
C ASN A 306 -9.26 -24.70 6.99
N GLU A 307 -8.77 -25.46 7.98
CA GLU A 307 -9.26 -26.79 8.31
C GLU A 307 -9.88 -26.78 9.71
N SER A 308 -11.07 -27.33 9.85
CA SER A 308 -11.74 -27.50 11.13
C SER A 308 -12.40 -28.89 11.17
N ALA A 309 -12.05 -29.68 12.18
CA ALA A 309 -12.54 -31.06 12.38
C ALA A 309 -12.37 -31.96 11.15
N GLY A 310 -11.18 -31.89 10.49
CA GLY A 310 -10.85 -32.73 9.31
C GLY A 310 -11.52 -32.27 8.01
N LYS A 311 -12.28 -31.16 8.02
CA LYS A 311 -12.91 -30.60 6.81
C LYS A 311 -12.17 -29.34 6.35
N ARG A 312 -11.57 -29.38 5.16
CA ARG A 312 -11.03 -28.19 4.48
C ARG A 312 -12.17 -27.27 4.07
N LYS A 313 -12.20 -26.05 4.63
CA LYS A 313 -13.22 -25.04 4.32
C LYS A 313 -12.85 -24.14 3.14
N SER A 314 -11.58 -23.85 2.92
CA SER A 314 -11.12 -23.01 1.81
C SER A 314 -9.61 -23.15 1.62
N VAL A 315 -9.14 -23.14 0.37
CA VAL A 315 -7.73 -23.06 -0.03
C VAL A 315 -7.34 -21.67 -0.55
N HIS A 316 -8.19 -20.66 -0.32
CA HIS A 316 -7.87 -19.29 -0.77
C HIS A 316 -6.62 -18.78 -0.06
N ILE A 317 -5.78 -18.10 -0.85
CA ILE A 317 -4.61 -17.38 -0.35
C ILE A 317 -5.06 -16.33 0.68
N ASN A 318 -4.35 -16.22 1.79
CA ASN A 318 -4.63 -15.20 2.80
C ASN A 318 -4.53 -13.79 2.21
N LYS A 319 -5.32 -12.86 2.76
CA LYS A 319 -5.15 -11.43 2.46
C LYS A 319 -3.83 -10.98 3.08
N GLY A 320 -2.78 -10.95 2.29
CA GLY A 320 -1.49 -10.41 2.68
C GLY A 320 -1.23 -9.05 2.05
N ASN A 321 0.05 -8.69 1.92
CA ASN A 321 0.45 -7.43 1.33
C ASN A 321 0.18 -7.40 -0.19
N PRO A 322 -0.74 -6.55 -0.69
CA PRO A 322 -1.11 -6.51 -2.12
C PRO A 322 -0.01 -5.89 -3.00
N TYR A 323 1.00 -5.27 -2.40
CA TYR A 323 2.09 -4.62 -3.13
C TYR A 323 3.23 -5.57 -3.43
N LEU A 324 3.38 -6.65 -2.66
CA LEU A 324 4.33 -7.74 -2.92
C LEU A 324 3.75 -8.85 -3.82
N LYS A 325 2.43 -8.89 -4.00
CA LYS A 325 1.75 -9.91 -4.83
C LYS A 325 1.69 -9.56 -6.32
N SER A 326 2.02 -8.34 -6.68
CA SER A 326 1.82 -7.81 -8.05
C SER A 326 3.05 -7.93 -8.89
#